data_5ad79cc234ec4ab6617aa29024cc259a
#
_entry.id   5ad79cc234ec4ab6617aa29024cc259a
#
_cell.length_a   1.000
_cell.length_b   1.000
_cell.length_c   1.000
_cell.angle_alpha   90.00
_cell.angle_beta   90.00
_cell.angle_gamma   90.00
#
_symmetry.space_group_name_H-M   'P 1'
#
loop_
_entity.id
_entity.type
_entity.pdbx_description
1 polymer ?
#
loop_
_entity_poly.entity_id
_entity_poly.type
_entity_poly.pdbx_seq_one_letter_code
_entity_poly.pdbx_strand_id
1 'polypeptide(L)'
;MTATSAAASQEKPRRDWGRRLAIAIPALWLTVFVLVPCLIVLKVSLSQTVIAQPPYTPVLDLAAGWPGVRDFIAGLSLDSYRMLGSDWLYLTSYLRSLAIAALSTGTLLLIGYPIAYGIARMPRRLQPVLVMAVFLPFLTAFLIRIYAWINILQREGLLNDALIALRIIHEPVVWLATDTAIVIGIVYSYLPFMVLPLYASLEKMDESLLEAAADLGCPRWKAFWLITVPLSASGIFAGALLCFIPIAGEFVIPDLLGGSDALMIGQTLWTEFFQNKDWPVASAVAIALLVILLAPILIYQHLQVRALEVR
;
A
#
# COMPACT_ATOMS: atom_id res chain seq x y z
N MET A 1 -22.00 -70.42 -3.19
CA MET A 1 -22.89 -69.33 -3.59
C MET A 1 -23.36 -68.62 -2.34
N THR A 2 -22.73 -67.53 -1.97
CA THR A 2 -23.25 -66.55 -0.99
C THR A 2 -22.69 -65.19 -1.37
N ALA A 3 -23.53 -64.42 -2.04
CA ALA A 3 -23.21 -63.02 -2.45
C ALA A 3 -23.41 -62.11 -1.24
N THR A 4 -22.33 -61.55 -0.74
CA THR A 4 -22.38 -60.52 0.33
C THR A 4 -22.52 -59.16 -0.39
N SER A 5 -23.76 -58.62 -0.37
CA SER A 5 -24.08 -57.26 -0.81
C SER A 5 -23.45 -56.24 0.16
N ALA A 6 -22.43 -55.57 -0.32
CA ALA A 6 -21.88 -54.41 0.37
C ALA A 6 -22.84 -53.23 0.15
N ALA A 7 -23.63 -52.92 1.17
CA ALA A 7 -24.44 -51.73 1.28
C ALA A 7 -23.48 -50.51 1.43
N ALA A 8 -23.28 -49.77 0.34
CA ALA A 8 -22.63 -48.47 0.37
C ALA A 8 -23.51 -47.51 1.20
N SER A 9 -23.09 -47.23 2.42
CA SER A 9 -23.66 -46.19 3.27
C SER A 9 -23.46 -44.85 2.59
N GLN A 10 -24.49 -44.30 2.01
CA GLN A 10 -24.55 -42.89 1.59
C GLN A 10 -24.44 -42.03 2.85
N GLU A 11 -23.23 -41.58 3.17
CA GLU A 11 -23.04 -40.51 4.13
C GLU A 11 -23.77 -39.25 3.63
N LYS A 12 -24.90 -38.91 4.30
CA LYS A 12 -25.56 -37.63 4.14
C LYS A 12 -24.53 -36.53 4.36
N PRO A 13 -24.42 -35.51 3.47
CA PRO A 13 -23.48 -34.40 3.68
C PRO A 13 -23.79 -33.77 5.03
N ARG A 14 -22.89 -33.94 5.98
CA ARG A 14 -22.91 -33.25 7.28
C ARG A 14 -22.96 -31.76 6.94
N ARG A 15 -24.09 -31.14 7.27
CA ARG A 15 -24.33 -29.72 7.11
C ARG A 15 -23.32 -29.01 8.01
N ASP A 16 -22.18 -28.60 7.43
CA ASP A 16 -21.02 -28.00 8.11
C ASP A 16 -21.35 -26.60 8.64
N TRP A 17 -22.25 -26.52 9.61
CA TRP A 17 -22.62 -25.27 10.28
C TRP A 17 -21.41 -24.59 10.90
N GLY A 18 -20.48 -25.37 11.50
CA GLY A 18 -19.24 -24.84 12.04
C GLY A 18 -18.38 -24.14 11.01
N ARG A 19 -18.22 -24.75 9.81
CA ARG A 19 -17.47 -24.14 8.70
C ARG A 19 -18.16 -22.88 8.17
N ARG A 20 -19.48 -22.88 8.07
CA ARG A 20 -20.24 -21.71 7.63
C ARG A 20 -20.15 -20.56 8.63
N LEU A 21 -20.24 -20.83 9.94
CA LEU A 21 -20.05 -19.82 10.99
C LEU A 21 -18.62 -19.28 11.02
N ALA A 22 -17.61 -20.16 10.86
CA ALA A 22 -16.21 -19.74 10.79
C ALA A 22 -15.92 -18.79 9.63
N ILE A 23 -16.62 -18.94 8.50
CA ILE A 23 -16.51 -18.05 7.36
C ILE A 23 -17.42 -16.81 7.51
N ALA A 24 -18.64 -16.99 8.04
CA ALA A 24 -19.64 -15.92 8.13
C ALA A 24 -19.22 -14.78 9.08
N ILE A 25 -18.56 -15.09 10.20
CA ILE A 25 -18.16 -14.08 11.19
C ILE A 25 -17.12 -13.11 10.60
N PRO A 26 -15.98 -13.55 10.01
CA PRO A 26 -15.04 -12.65 9.35
C PRO A 26 -15.66 -11.93 8.12
N ALA A 27 -16.50 -12.64 7.35
CA ALA A 27 -17.16 -12.05 6.19
C ALA A 27 -18.11 -10.92 6.60
N LEU A 28 -18.92 -11.13 7.64
CA LEU A 28 -19.81 -10.10 8.20
C LEU A 28 -19.02 -8.89 8.71
N TRP A 29 -17.93 -9.14 9.43
CA TRP A 29 -17.03 -8.10 9.92
C TRP A 29 -16.50 -7.25 8.75
N LEU A 30 -15.92 -7.89 7.73
CA LEU A 30 -15.40 -7.19 6.54
C LEU A 30 -16.51 -6.43 5.81
N THR A 31 -17.71 -7.02 5.67
CA THR A 31 -18.84 -6.34 5.04
C THR A 31 -19.25 -5.08 5.80
N VAL A 32 -19.38 -5.16 7.12
CA VAL A 32 -19.82 -4.02 7.93
C VAL A 32 -18.75 -2.94 8.02
N PHE A 33 -17.49 -3.31 8.27
CA PHE A 33 -16.44 -2.33 8.56
C PHE A 33 -15.62 -1.88 7.34
N VAL A 34 -15.72 -2.56 6.21
CA VAL A 34 -15.03 -2.18 4.96
C VAL A 34 -16.03 -1.80 3.89
N LEU A 35 -16.98 -2.70 3.54
CA LEU A 35 -17.88 -2.47 2.42
C LEU A 35 -18.86 -1.32 2.69
N VAL A 36 -19.46 -1.24 3.89
CA VAL A 36 -20.42 -0.18 4.21
C VAL A 36 -19.76 1.22 4.17
N PRO A 37 -18.61 1.49 4.80
CA PRO A 37 -17.91 2.77 4.63
C PRO A 37 -17.55 3.08 3.17
N CYS A 38 -17.08 2.09 2.40
CA CYS A 38 -16.81 2.29 0.97
C CYS A 38 -18.08 2.68 0.18
N LEU A 39 -19.23 2.06 0.47
CA LEU A 39 -20.51 2.42 -0.15
C LEU A 39 -20.98 3.82 0.26
N ILE A 40 -20.72 4.24 1.51
CA ILE A 40 -21.01 5.60 1.96
C ILE A 40 -20.16 6.61 1.17
N VAL A 41 -18.86 6.37 1.04
CA VAL A 41 -17.96 7.24 0.27
C VAL A 41 -18.38 7.26 -1.20
N LEU A 42 -18.71 6.11 -1.80
CA LEU A 42 -19.23 6.02 -3.17
C LEU A 42 -20.53 6.81 -3.33
N LYS A 43 -21.45 6.73 -2.37
CA LYS A 43 -22.68 7.54 -2.35
C LYS A 43 -22.35 9.03 -2.34
N VAL A 44 -21.47 9.47 -1.45
CA VAL A 44 -21.10 10.89 -1.33
C VAL A 44 -20.40 11.38 -2.59
N SER A 45 -19.59 10.56 -3.25
CA SER A 45 -18.92 10.91 -4.51
C SER A 45 -19.87 11.18 -5.69
N LEU A 46 -21.09 10.66 -5.61
CA LEU A 46 -22.17 10.89 -6.59
C LEU A 46 -23.12 12.01 -6.17
N SER A 47 -22.83 12.71 -5.09
CA SER A 47 -23.64 13.83 -4.57
C SER A 47 -23.10 15.16 -5.08
N GLN A 48 -23.87 16.23 -4.89
CA GLN A 48 -23.48 17.61 -5.20
C GLN A 48 -23.12 18.37 -3.93
N THR A 49 -22.16 19.27 -4.02
CA THR A 49 -21.74 20.14 -2.91
C THR A 49 -22.79 21.22 -2.65
N VAL A 50 -23.17 21.39 -1.38
CA VAL A 50 -24.11 22.42 -0.93
C VAL A 50 -23.59 23.02 0.37
N ILE A 51 -23.85 24.33 0.57
CA ILE A 51 -23.53 25.03 1.83
C ILE A 51 -24.59 24.65 2.87
N ALA A 52 -24.46 23.46 3.45
CA ALA A 52 -25.36 22.91 4.46
C ALA A 52 -24.60 21.97 5.40
N GLN A 53 -25.27 21.37 6.38
CA GLN A 53 -24.76 20.28 7.20
C GLN A 53 -25.71 19.08 7.06
N PRO A 54 -25.27 17.98 6.44
CA PRO A 54 -23.97 17.73 5.80
C PRO A 54 -23.78 18.54 4.50
N PRO A 55 -22.53 18.81 4.05
CA PRO A 55 -22.23 19.69 2.91
C PRO A 55 -22.41 18.97 1.56
N TYR A 56 -23.44 18.15 1.43
CA TYR A 56 -23.77 17.44 0.19
C TYR A 56 -25.27 17.16 0.06
N THR A 57 -25.75 17.06 -1.16
CA THR A 57 -27.11 16.65 -1.52
C THR A 57 -27.06 15.71 -2.74
N PRO A 58 -27.95 14.69 -2.87
CA PRO A 58 -29.07 14.38 -1.99
C PRO A 58 -28.67 13.63 -0.71
N VAL A 59 -29.41 13.88 0.36
CA VAL A 59 -29.32 13.10 1.61
C VAL A 59 -30.38 12.01 1.54
N LEU A 60 -30.01 10.75 1.88
CA LEU A 60 -30.93 9.64 1.90
C LEU A 60 -31.88 9.76 3.09
N ASP A 61 -33.15 10.09 2.83
CA ASP A 61 -34.20 10.12 3.82
C ASP A 61 -35.01 8.80 3.80
N LEU A 62 -34.64 7.91 4.74
CA LEU A 62 -35.37 6.63 4.91
C LEU A 62 -36.73 6.80 5.56
N ALA A 63 -37.00 7.92 6.25
CA ALA A 63 -38.27 8.18 6.89
C ALA A 63 -39.38 8.53 5.85
N ALA A 64 -38.99 9.08 4.70
CA ALA A 64 -39.88 9.34 3.59
C ALA A 64 -40.27 8.09 2.77
N GLY A 65 -39.69 6.91 3.10
CA GLY A 65 -39.98 5.66 2.42
C GLY A 65 -39.50 5.63 0.97
N TRP A 66 -40.30 4.98 0.08
CA TRP A 66 -39.95 4.84 -1.34
C TRP A 66 -39.79 6.16 -2.12
N PRO A 67 -40.59 7.21 -1.90
CA PRO A 67 -40.38 8.53 -2.49
C PRO A 67 -38.98 9.10 -2.16
N GLY A 68 -38.55 9.01 -0.89
CA GLY A 68 -37.21 9.50 -0.49
C GLY A 68 -36.07 8.78 -1.19
N VAL A 69 -36.19 7.49 -1.43
CA VAL A 69 -35.22 6.71 -2.20
C VAL A 69 -35.19 7.13 -3.67
N ARG A 70 -36.37 7.37 -4.27
CA ARG A 70 -36.47 7.81 -5.66
C ARG A 70 -35.86 9.20 -5.86
N ASP A 71 -36.18 10.14 -4.98
CA ASP A 71 -35.64 11.51 -5.03
C ASP A 71 -34.12 11.51 -4.80
N PHE A 72 -33.63 10.64 -3.91
CA PHE A 72 -32.22 10.41 -3.71
C PHE A 72 -31.53 9.93 -5.01
N ILE A 73 -32.04 8.90 -5.68
CA ILE A 73 -31.48 8.37 -6.92
C ILE A 73 -31.54 9.42 -8.05
N ALA A 74 -32.62 10.17 -8.15
CA ALA A 74 -32.77 11.22 -9.14
C ALA A 74 -31.83 12.42 -8.95
N GLY A 75 -31.39 12.66 -7.71
CA GLY A 75 -30.43 13.72 -7.37
C GLY A 75 -28.98 13.34 -7.49
N LEU A 76 -28.64 12.07 -7.79
CA LEU A 76 -27.25 11.65 -8.01
C LEU A 76 -26.68 12.28 -9.27
N SER A 77 -25.42 12.77 -9.16
CA SER A 77 -24.70 13.43 -10.25
C SER A 77 -23.29 12.85 -10.42
N LEU A 78 -22.76 12.94 -11.63
CA LEU A 78 -21.37 12.62 -11.96
C LEU A 78 -20.52 13.90 -12.09
N ASP A 79 -20.98 15.04 -11.62
CA ASP A 79 -20.29 16.32 -11.79
C ASP A 79 -18.93 16.34 -11.12
N SER A 80 -18.77 15.74 -9.93
CA SER A 80 -17.48 15.58 -9.26
C SER A 80 -16.48 14.79 -10.13
N TYR A 81 -16.91 13.73 -10.81
CA TYR A 81 -16.04 12.95 -11.70
C TYR A 81 -15.72 13.70 -13.00
N ARG A 82 -16.65 14.50 -13.53
CA ARG A 82 -16.37 15.38 -14.68
C ARG A 82 -15.34 16.42 -14.31
N MET A 83 -15.44 17.02 -13.12
CA MET A 83 -14.45 17.96 -12.59
C MET A 83 -13.07 17.31 -12.47
N LEU A 84 -12.97 16.11 -11.91
CA LEU A 84 -11.70 15.34 -11.83
C LEU A 84 -11.07 15.10 -13.22
N GLY A 85 -11.88 14.85 -14.24
CA GLY A 85 -11.42 14.60 -15.60
C GLY A 85 -11.09 15.87 -16.40
N SER A 86 -11.66 17.02 -16.04
CA SER A 86 -11.45 18.28 -16.76
C SER A 86 -10.36 19.16 -16.15
N ASP A 87 -10.10 19.02 -14.85
CA ASP A 87 -9.09 19.83 -14.15
C ASP A 87 -7.73 19.10 -14.15
N TRP A 88 -6.75 19.77 -14.74
CA TRP A 88 -5.36 19.30 -14.82
C TRP A 88 -4.72 19.08 -13.45
N LEU A 89 -5.17 19.78 -12.41
CA LEU A 89 -4.67 19.65 -11.04
C LEU A 89 -4.78 18.22 -10.53
N TYR A 90 -5.97 17.61 -10.65
CA TYR A 90 -6.19 16.24 -10.16
C TYR A 90 -5.37 15.21 -10.94
N LEU A 91 -5.37 15.32 -12.27
CA LEU A 91 -4.59 14.40 -13.11
C LEU A 91 -3.10 14.47 -12.77
N THR A 92 -2.55 15.68 -12.62
CA THR A 92 -1.15 15.89 -12.26
C THR A 92 -0.85 15.33 -10.87
N SER A 93 -1.75 15.55 -9.88
CA SER A 93 -1.62 15.01 -8.53
C SER A 93 -1.62 13.47 -8.51
N TYR A 94 -2.48 12.83 -9.31
CA TYR A 94 -2.48 11.36 -9.45
C TYR A 94 -1.17 10.84 -10.05
N LEU A 95 -0.76 11.40 -11.19
CA LEU A 95 0.46 10.97 -11.87
C LEU A 95 1.70 11.16 -10.99
N ARG A 96 1.78 12.28 -10.28
CA ARG A 96 2.86 12.56 -9.35
C ARG A 96 2.88 11.59 -8.17
N SER A 97 1.71 11.33 -7.55
CA SER A 97 1.59 10.35 -6.48
C SER A 97 2.04 8.95 -6.92
N LEU A 98 1.60 8.51 -8.09
CA LEU A 98 1.99 7.21 -8.63
C LEU A 98 3.48 7.17 -8.97
N ALA A 99 4.05 8.26 -9.51
CA ALA A 99 5.48 8.36 -9.81
C ALA A 99 6.33 8.32 -8.53
N ILE A 100 5.97 9.11 -7.50
CA ILE A 100 6.65 9.10 -6.19
C ILE A 100 6.49 7.73 -5.51
N ALA A 101 5.31 7.12 -5.56
CA ALA A 101 5.08 5.79 -5.02
C ALA A 101 5.94 4.74 -5.73
N ALA A 102 6.03 4.77 -7.06
CA ALA A 102 6.84 3.84 -7.82
C ALA A 102 8.35 4.04 -7.54
N LEU A 103 8.82 5.29 -7.53
CA LEU A 103 10.21 5.63 -7.23
C LEU A 103 10.61 5.20 -5.81
N SER A 104 9.76 5.55 -4.82
CA SER A 104 10.00 5.20 -3.42
C SER A 104 9.96 3.68 -3.21
N THR A 105 9.01 2.98 -3.83
CA THR A 105 8.93 1.51 -3.76
C THR A 105 10.14 0.85 -4.43
N GLY A 106 10.59 1.35 -5.57
CA GLY A 106 11.82 0.88 -6.22
C GLY A 106 13.06 1.10 -5.36
N THR A 107 13.17 2.27 -4.72
CA THR A 107 14.26 2.59 -3.78
C THR A 107 14.19 1.71 -2.53
N LEU A 108 12.99 1.49 -1.98
CA LEU A 108 12.75 0.57 -0.87
C LEU A 108 13.17 -0.86 -1.21
N LEU A 109 12.86 -1.33 -2.41
CA LEU A 109 13.28 -2.64 -2.88
C LEU A 109 14.81 -2.73 -3.00
N LEU A 110 15.44 -1.70 -3.56
CA LEU A 110 16.90 -1.64 -3.74
C LEU A 110 17.64 -1.69 -2.39
N ILE A 111 17.12 -1.01 -1.38
CA ILE A 111 17.72 -0.98 -0.02
C ILE A 111 17.24 -2.17 0.81
N GLY A 112 15.97 -2.49 0.79
CA GLY A 112 15.36 -3.53 1.61
C GLY A 112 15.75 -4.94 1.20
N TYR A 113 15.97 -5.20 -0.10
CA TYR A 113 16.37 -6.52 -0.56
C TYR A 113 17.75 -6.97 -0.02
N PRO A 114 18.83 -6.17 -0.10
CA PRO A 114 20.09 -6.51 0.52
C PRO A 114 19.99 -6.71 2.05
N ILE A 115 19.20 -5.87 2.73
CA ILE A 115 18.96 -6.01 4.18
C ILE A 115 18.27 -7.35 4.49
N ALA A 116 17.16 -7.64 3.81
CA ALA A 116 16.41 -8.89 4.00
C ALA A 116 17.26 -10.12 3.66
N TYR A 117 18.01 -10.06 2.55
CA TYR A 117 18.92 -11.12 2.14
C TYR A 117 20.05 -11.33 3.17
N GLY A 118 20.65 -10.26 3.68
CA GLY A 118 21.65 -10.33 4.73
C GLY A 118 21.09 -10.97 6.00
N ILE A 119 19.90 -10.56 6.46
CA ILE A 119 19.24 -11.15 7.64
C ILE A 119 18.96 -12.64 7.43
N ALA A 120 18.44 -13.04 6.29
CA ALA A 120 18.11 -14.43 5.99
C ALA A 120 19.33 -15.35 5.97
N ARG A 121 20.53 -14.80 5.70
CA ARG A 121 21.82 -15.54 5.69
C ARG A 121 22.54 -15.54 7.02
N MET A 122 22.05 -14.83 8.03
CA MET A 122 22.63 -14.82 9.36
C MET A 122 22.26 -16.10 10.14
N PRO A 123 23.09 -16.47 11.15
CA PRO A 123 22.73 -17.57 12.05
C PRO A 123 21.34 -17.37 12.64
N ARG A 124 20.54 -18.45 12.70
CA ARG A 124 19.12 -18.41 13.17
C ARG A 124 18.91 -17.70 14.51
N ARG A 125 19.94 -17.66 15.37
CA ARG A 125 19.89 -16.96 16.67
C ARG A 125 19.86 -15.44 16.52
N LEU A 126 20.48 -14.89 15.46
CA LEU A 126 20.59 -13.44 15.22
C LEU A 126 19.44 -12.89 14.39
N GLN A 127 18.81 -13.72 13.56
CA GLN A 127 17.73 -13.27 12.67
C GLN A 127 16.60 -12.52 13.40
N PRO A 128 16.03 -13.02 14.51
CA PRO A 128 14.97 -12.30 15.21
C PRO A 128 15.43 -10.94 15.76
N VAL A 129 16.68 -10.86 16.23
CA VAL A 129 17.26 -9.61 16.75
C VAL A 129 17.43 -8.59 15.63
N LEU A 130 17.91 -9.02 14.47
CA LEU A 130 18.09 -8.13 13.31
C LEU A 130 16.76 -7.68 12.72
N VAL A 131 15.75 -8.56 12.65
CA VAL A 131 14.40 -8.19 12.27
C VAL A 131 13.84 -7.16 13.26
N MET A 132 14.00 -7.39 14.57
CA MET A 132 13.58 -6.43 15.60
C MET A 132 14.29 -5.07 15.44
N ALA A 133 15.58 -5.07 15.10
CA ALA A 133 16.35 -3.85 14.87
C ALA A 133 15.83 -3.03 13.68
N VAL A 134 15.33 -3.69 12.61
CA VAL A 134 14.68 -3.02 11.48
C VAL A 134 13.37 -2.34 11.92
N PHE A 135 12.67 -2.93 12.91
CA PHE A 135 11.44 -2.35 13.48
C PHE A 135 11.67 -1.28 14.54
N LEU A 136 12.86 -1.22 15.13
CA LEU A 136 13.14 -0.32 16.25
C LEU A 136 12.76 1.14 15.96
N PRO A 137 13.08 1.71 14.79
CA PRO A 137 12.67 3.06 14.44
C PRO A 137 11.13 3.22 14.38
N PHE A 138 10.42 2.15 14.03
CA PHE A 138 8.96 2.18 13.90
C PHE A 138 8.23 2.24 15.24
N LEU A 139 8.89 1.89 16.34
CA LEU A 139 8.31 1.95 17.70
C LEU A 139 8.15 3.40 18.19
N THR A 140 8.81 4.37 17.57
CA THR A 140 8.61 5.79 17.87
C THR A 140 7.39 6.35 17.14
N ALA A 141 6.75 7.38 17.70
CA ALA A 141 5.61 8.02 17.08
C ALA A 141 5.94 8.54 15.68
N PHE A 142 5.02 8.31 14.72
CA PHE A 142 5.23 8.64 13.31
C PHE A 142 5.60 10.12 13.10
N LEU A 143 4.84 11.04 13.68
CA LEU A 143 5.09 12.48 13.55
C LEU A 143 6.46 12.89 14.10
N ILE A 144 6.88 12.34 15.25
CA ILE A 144 8.19 12.65 15.84
C ILE A 144 9.33 12.28 14.87
N ARG A 145 9.19 11.15 14.17
CA ARG A 145 10.17 10.72 13.15
C ARG A 145 10.22 11.69 11.99
N ILE A 146 9.09 12.17 11.51
CA ILE A 146 9.06 13.14 10.39
C ILE A 146 9.63 14.48 10.82
N TYR A 147 9.32 14.97 12.04
CA TYR A 147 9.95 16.17 12.58
C TYR A 147 11.47 16.03 12.75
N ALA A 148 11.96 14.85 13.13
CA ALA A 148 13.40 14.59 13.16
C ALA A 148 14.02 14.74 11.76
N TRP A 149 13.35 14.22 10.71
CA TRP A 149 13.80 14.40 9.33
C TRP A 149 13.77 15.86 8.88
N ILE A 150 12.78 16.66 9.29
CA ILE A 150 12.79 18.10 9.02
C ILE A 150 14.09 18.73 9.56
N ASN A 151 14.46 18.44 10.82
CA ASN A 151 15.69 18.98 11.41
C ASN A 151 16.98 18.46 10.71
N ILE A 152 16.99 17.18 10.29
CA ILE A 152 18.15 16.58 9.60
C ILE A 152 18.35 17.21 8.21
N LEU A 153 17.23 17.49 7.49
CA LEU A 153 17.22 17.97 6.12
C LEU A 153 17.25 19.50 5.98
N GLN A 154 17.23 20.24 7.08
CA GLN A 154 17.41 21.70 7.05
C GLN A 154 18.74 22.09 6.45
N ARG A 155 18.83 23.33 5.95
CA ARG A 155 20.05 23.88 5.36
C ARG A 155 21.25 23.85 6.33
N GLU A 156 21.01 24.09 7.59
CA GLU A 156 21.97 24.02 8.70
C GLU A 156 21.79 22.70 9.49
N GLY A 157 21.35 21.64 8.83
CA GLY A 157 21.04 20.35 9.43
C GLY A 157 22.17 19.33 9.34
N LEU A 158 22.05 18.29 10.15
CA LEU A 158 23.06 17.23 10.28
C LEU A 158 23.48 16.59 8.94
N LEU A 159 22.57 16.49 7.95
CA LEU A 159 22.89 15.92 6.65
C LEU A 159 23.93 16.78 5.90
N ASN A 160 23.70 18.10 5.83
CA ASN A 160 24.63 19.01 5.18
C ASN A 160 25.97 19.05 5.91
N ASP A 161 25.95 19.11 7.24
CA ASP A 161 27.16 19.12 8.06
C ASP A 161 28.01 17.84 7.81
N ALA A 162 27.36 16.67 7.76
CA ALA A 162 28.04 15.43 7.47
C ALA A 162 28.60 15.37 6.04
N LEU A 163 27.84 15.83 5.03
CA LEU A 163 28.31 15.85 3.64
C LEU A 163 29.45 16.83 3.40
N ILE A 164 29.47 17.99 4.10
CA ILE A 164 30.55 18.97 4.06
C ILE A 164 31.78 18.39 4.76
N ALA A 165 31.63 17.77 5.94
CA ALA A 165 32.72 17.13 6.67
C ALA A 165 33.39 16.01 5.86
N LEU A 166 32.59 15.25 5.08
CA LEU A 166 33.07 14.20 4.16
C LEU A 166 33.60 14.79 2.84
N ARG A 167 33.57 16.10 2.65
CA ARG A 167 33.98 16.81 1.42
C ARG A 167 33.25 16.35 0.14
N ILE A 168 32.02 15.86 0.30
CA ILE A 168 31.14 15.46 -0.82
C ILE A 168 30.51 16.69 -1.43
N ILE A 169 30.13 17.68 -0.61
CA ILE A 169 29.60 18.96 -1.02
C ILE A 169 30.46 20.09 -0.42
N HIS A 170 30.48 21.25 -1.08
CA HIS A 170 31.24 22.43 -0.61
C HIS A 170 30.34 23.48 0.01
N GLU A 171 29.05 23.51 -0.35
CA GLU A 171 28.06 24.41 0.16
C GLU A 171 26.79 23.66 0.60
N PRO A 172 26.04 24.18 1.59
CA PRO A 172 24.81 23.53 2.05
C PRO A 172 23.75 23.48 0.93
N VAL A 173 23.25 22.28 0.65
CA VAL A 173 22.18 22.03 -0.33
C VAL A 173 20.82 22.17 0.37
N VAL A 174 19.83 22.69 -0.38
CA VAL A 174 18.44 22.75 0.10
C VAL A 174 17.78 21.41 -0.19
N TRP A 175 17.68 20.57 0.83
CA TRP A 175 16.99 19.27 0.76
C TRP A 175 15.50 19.39 1.06
N LEU A 176 15.14 20.15 2.11
CA LEU A 176 13.78 20.35 2.56
C LEU A 176 12.95 21.04 1.46
N ALA A 177 11.64 20.75 1.43
CA ALA A 177 10.72 21.26 0.42
C ALA A 177 11.03 20.75 -1.01
N THR A 178 11.56 19.53 -1.15
CA THR A 178 11.84 18.89 -2.43
C THR A 178 11.24 17.48 -2.50
N ASP A 179 11.09 16.95 -3.72
CA ASP A 179 10.68 15.56 -3.93
C ASP A 179 11.68 14.55 -3.33
N THR A 180 12.97 14.93 -3.29
CA THR A 180 14.00 14.11 -2.64
C THR A 180 13.75 13.95 -1.14
N ALA A 181 13.35 15.03 -0.44
CA ALA A 181 12.99 14.96 0.98
C ALA A 181 11.78 14.05 1.20
N ILE A 182 10.77 14.14 0.32
CA ILE A 182 9.58 13.25 0.36
C ILE A 182 10.02 11.79 0.22
N VAL A 183 10.83 11.47 -0.79
CA VAL A 183 11.31 10.10 -1.02
C VAL A 183 12.14 9.59 0.16
N ILE A 184 13.03 10.39 0.73
CA ILE A 184 13.82 10.01 1.92
C ILE A 184 12.89 9.69 3.10
N GLY A 185 11.94 10.57 3.40
CA GLY A 185 10.97 10.38 4.48
C GLY A 185 10.11 9.14 4.30
N ILE A 186 9.64 8.89 3.08
CA ILE A 186 8.86 7.70 2.71
C ILE A 186 9.72 6.44 2.85
N VAL A 187 10.91 6.41 2.25
CA VAL A 187 11.80 5.24 2.27
C VAL A 187 12.15 4.86 3.71
N TYR A 188 12.49 5.83 4.54
CA TYR A 188 12.74 5.57 5.95
C TYR A 188 11.52 5.00 6.68
N SER A 189 10.34 5.59 6.43
CA SER A 189 9.11 5.22 7.13
C SER A 189 8.56 3.86 6.71
N TYR A 190 8.74 3.46 5.45
CA TYR A 190 8.17 2.23 4.90
C TYR A 190 9.18 1.07 4.80
N LEU A 191 10.45 1.27 5.16
CA LEU A 191 11.50 0.24 5.07
C LEU A 191 11.14 -1.09 5.76
N PRO A 192 10.58 -1.12 6.98
CA PRO A 192 10.19 -2.38 7.62
C PRO A 192 9.15 -3.17 6.84
N PHE A 193 8.20 -2.48 6.21
CA PHE A 193 7.13 -3.11 5.42
C PHE A 193 7.66 -3.76 4.13
N MET A 194 8.77 -3.27 3.59
CA MET A 194 9.45 -3.91 2.46
C MET A 194 10.30 -5.09 2.93
N VAL A 195 11.07 -4.93 4.01
CA VAL A 195 12.03 -5.94 4.49
C VAL A 195 11.33 -7.22 4.96
N LEU A 196 10.18 -7.12 5.64
CA LEU A 196 9.50 -8.28 6.22
C LEU A 196 9.04 -9.32 5.20
N PRO A 197 8.26 -8.97 4.15
CA PRO A 197 7.83 -9.96 3.16
C PRO A 197 9.01 -10.56 2.40
N LEU A 198 10.04 -9.74 2.13
CA LEU A 198 11.28 -10.19 1.50
C LEU A 198 12.00 -11.22 2.38
N TYR A 199 12.20 -10.89 3.66
CA TYR A 199 12.82 -11.80 4.63
C TYR A 199 12.03 -13.11 4.75
N ALA A 200 10.71 -13.05 4.93
CA ALA A 200 9.86 -14.22 5.05
C ALA A 200 9.88 -15.15 3.81
N SER A 201 10.12 -14.58 2.62
CA SER A 201 10.29 -15.35 1.40
C SER A 201 11.69 -15.96 1.29
N LEU A 202 12.73 -15.18 1.64
CA LEU A 202 14.12 -15.58 1.56
C LEU A 202 14.51 -16.62 2.63
N GLU A 203 13.93 -16.53 3.83
CA GLU A 203 14.16 -17.49 4.92
C GLU A 203 13.67 -18.90 4.58
N LYS A 204 12.59 -19.00 3.80
CA LYS A 204 12.02 -20.29 3.39
C LYS A 204 12.72 -20.94 2.21
N MET A 205 13.68 -20.26 1.60
CA MET A 205 14.39 -20.76 0.43
C MET A 205 15.35 -21.89 0.83
N ASP A 206 15.29 -22.99 0.08
CA ASP A 206 16.19 -24.13 0.26
C ASP A 206 17.61 -23.76 -0.23
N GLU A 207 18.57 -23.79 0.68
CA GLU A 207 19.98 -23.48 0.39
C GLU A 207 20.63 -24.52 -0.53
N SER A 208 20.14 -25.76 -0.54
CA SER A 208 20.64 -26.83 -1.40
C SER A 208 20.60 -26.46 -2.90
N LEU A 209 19.67 -25.61 -3.30
CA LEU A 209 19.57 -25.09 -4.68
C LEU A 209 20.79 -24.23 -5.07
N LEU A 210 21.33 -23.48 -4.11
CA LEU A 210 22.52 -22.65 -4.35
C LEU A 210 23.80 -23.49 -4.30
N GLU A 211 23.83 -24.52 -3.47
CA GLU A 211 24.93 -25.50 -3.40
C GLU A 211 25.00 -26.29 -4.72
N ALA A 212 23.87 -26.82 -5.20
CA ALA A 212 23.80 -27.49 -6.49
C ALA A 212 24.21 -26.59 -7.67
N ALA A 213 23.83 -25.31 -7.64
CA ALA A 213 24.28 -24.36 -8.66
C ALA A 213 25.79 -24.13 -8.61
N ALA A 214 26.38 -24.08 -7.42
CA ALA A 214 27.82 -23.95 -7.24
C ALA A 214 28.58 -25.19 -7.73
N ASP A 215 28.06 -26.39 -7.46
CA ASP A 215 28.61 -27.67 -7.95
C ASP A 215 28.62 -27.74 -9.48
N LEU A 216 27.63 -27.13 -10.13
CA LEU A 216 27.56 -26.96 -11.58
C LEU A 216 28.43 -25.81 -12.12
N GLY A 217 29.27 -25.17 -11.27
CA GLY A 217 30.15 -24.09 -11.66
C GLY A 217 29.48 -22.73 -11.87
N CYS A 218 28.23 -22.56 -11.42
CA CYS A 218 27.53 -21.28 -11.51
C CYS A 218 28.12 -20.26 -10.53
N PRO A 219 28.60 -19.09 -11.00
CA PRO A 219 29.13 -18.06 -10.10
C PRO A 219 28.00 -17.46 -9.24
N ARG A 220 28.33 -17.04 -8.00
CA ARG A 220 27.38 -16.54 -6.99
C ARG A 220 26.47 -15.44 -7.49
N TRP A 221 26.96 -14.50 -8.30
CA TRP A 221 26.15 -13.41 -8.84
C TRP A 221 25.10 -13.90 -9.86
N LYS A 222 25.41 -14.95 -10.67
CA LYS A 222 24.42 -15.56 -11.56
C LYS A 222 23.41 -16.37 -10.78
N ALA A 223 23.83 -17.15 -9.79
CA ALA A 223 22.92 -17.88 -8.90
C ALA A 223 21.95 -16.92 -8.17
N PHE A 224 22.41 -15.75 -7.75
CA PHE A 224 21.56 -14.71 -7.18
C PHE A 224 20.43 -14.31 -8.14
N TRP A 225 20.74 -13.92 -9.36
CA TRP A 225 19.75 -13.44 -10.33
C TRP A 225 18.87 -14.55 -10.92
N LEU A 226 19.40 -15.77 -11.10
CA LEU A 226 18.69 -16.87 -11.75
C LEU A 226 17.92 -17.76 -10.78
N ILE A 227 18.29 -17.78 -9.51
CA ILE A 227 17.67 -18.65 -8.49
C ILE A 227 17.07 -17.82 -7.38
N THR A 228 17.88 -16.98 -6.68
CA THR A 228 17.40 -16.27 -5.49
C THR A 228 16.28 -15.27 -5.82
N VAL A 229 16.48 -14.41 -6.80
CA VAL A 229 15.49 -13.37 -7.16
C VAL A 229 14.18 -14.00 -7.66
N PRO A 230 14.15 -14.96 -8.58
CA PRO A 230 12.91 -15.60 -9.01
C PRO A 230 12.18 -16.36 -7.89
N LEU A 231 12.91 -17.07 -7.02
CA LEU A 231 12.31 -17.79 -5.89
C LEU A 231 11.75 -16.85 -4.82
N SER A 232 12.32 -15.67 -4.66
CA SER A 232 11.82 -14.63 -3.74
C SER A 232 10.80 -13.68 -4.39
N ALA A 233 10.38 -13.92 -5.63
CA ALA A 233 9.46 -13.04 -6.36
C ALA A 233 8.15 -12.79 -5.61
N SER A 234 7.60 -13.78 -4.92
CA SER A 234 6.41 -13.62 -4.09
C SER A 234 6.62 -12.59 -2.98
N GLY A 235 7.79 -12.60 -2.33
CA GLY A 235 8.18 -11.61 -1.32
C GLY A 235 8.40 -10.22 -1.90
N ILE A 236 9.03 -10.14 -3.10
CA ILE A 236 9.24 -8.87 -3.82
C ILE A 236 7.89 -8.22 -4.14
N PHE A 237 6.96 -8.95 -4.75
CA PHE A 237 5.66 -8.40 -5.11
C PHE A 237 4.82 -8.07 -3.87
N ALA A 238 4.83 -8.92 -2.84
CA ALA A 238 4.10 -8.64 -1.60
C ALA A 238 4.63 -7.38 -0.91
N GLY A 239 5.95 -7.23 -0.77
CA GLY A 239 6.59 -6.04 -0.21
C GLY A 239 6.33 -4.79 -1.05
N ALA A 240 6.44 -4.91 -2.37
CA ALA A 240 6.17 -3.81 -3.29
C ALA A 240 4.72 -3.30 -3.17
N LEU A 241 3.73 -4.19 -3.16
CA LEU A 241 2.32 -3.80 -3.00
C LEU A 241 2.03 -3.22 -1.62
N LEU A 242 2.60 -3.82 -0.56
CA LEU A 242 2.44 -3.36 0.82
C LEU A 242 3.01 -1.94 1.03
N CYS A 243 4.03 -1.55 0.26
CA CYS A 243 4.59 -0.21 0.28
C CYS A 243 3.89 0.73 -0.72
N PHE A 244 3.71 0.31 -1.97
CA PHE A 244 3.20 1.14 -3.05
C PHE A 244 1.79 1.71 -2.76
N ILE A 245 0.88 0.85 -2.26
CA ILE A 245 -0.51 1.23 -2.06
C ILE A 245 -0.65 2.37 -1.03
N PRO A 246 -0.11 2.28 0.20
CA PRO A 246 -0.22 3.38 1.15
C PRO A 246 0.59 4.61 0.75
N ILE A 247 1.75 4.44 0.09
CA ILE A 247 2.57 5.57 -0.38
C ILE A 247 1.81 6.41 -1.43
N ALA A 248 1.05 5.78 -2.33
CA ALA A 248 0.27 6.51 -3.34
C ALA A 248 -0.81 7.43 -2.72
N GLY A 249 -1.35 7.06 -1.55
CA GLY A 249 -2.30 7.87 -0.78
C GLY A 249 -1.67 8.68 0.35
N GLU A 250 -0.34 8.71 0.47
CA GLU A 250 0.35 9.41 1.54
C GLU A 250 0.15 10.93 1.44
N PHE A 251 -0.12 11.57 2.59
CA PHE A 251 -0.30 13.02 2.65
C PHE A 251 0.58 13.72 3.70
N VAL A 252 0.89 13.05 4.82
CA VAL A 252 1.60 13.69 5.95
C VAL A 252 3.05 13.97 5.60
N ILE A 253 3.72 13.00 4.96
CA ILE A 253 5.13 13.17 4.58
C ILE A 253 5.29 14.26 3.51
N PRO A 254 4.51 14.28 2.42
CA PRO A 254 4.53 15.36 1.45
C PRO A 254 4.16 16.72 2.04
N ASP A 255 3.21 16.78 2.96
CA ASP A 255 2.78 18.02 3.63
C ASP A 255 3.89 18.63 4.49
N LEU A 256 4.67 17.79 5.19
CA LEU A 256 5.70 18.23 6.13
C LEU A 256 7.09 18.39 5.49
N LEU A 257 7.46 17.53 4.53
CA LEU A 257 8.79 17.52 3.91
C LEU A 257 8.80 18.08 2.48
N GLY A 258 7.66 18.13 1.83
CA GLY A 258 7.51 18.64 0.47
C GLY A 258 7.41 20.16 0.41
N GLY A 259 7.56 20.71 -0.79
CA GLY A 259 7.31 22.13 -1.06
C GLY A 259 5.84 22.38 -1.41
N SER A 260 5.51 23.68 -1.60
CA SER A 260 4.17 24.11 -2.02
C SER A 260 3.70 23.45 -3.33
N ASP A 261 4.64 23.04 -4.17
CA ASP A 261 4.38 22.42 -5.47
C ASP A 261 4.31 20.89 -5.39
N ALA A 262 4.53 20.31 -4.20
CA ALA A 262 4.56 18.86 -3.98
C ALA A 262 3.15 18.28 -3.83
N LEU A 263 2.23 18.64 -4.72
CA LEU A 263 0.84 18.17 -4.69
C LEU A 263 0.79 16.67 -4.98
N MET A 264 0.60 15.86 -3.93
CA MET A 264 0.21 14.47 -4.03
C MET A 264 -1.30 14.34 -3.84
N ILE A 265 -1.88 13.28 -4.41
CA ILE A 265 -3.34 13.09 -4.39
C ILE A 265 -3.91 12.94 -2.99
N GLY A 266 -3.15 12.36 -2.05
CA GLY A 266 -3.53 12.29 -0.63
C GLY A 266 -3.66 13.68 0.01
N GLN A 267 -2.74 14.61 -0.30
CA GLN A 267 -2.79 15.99 0.15
C GLN A 267 -3.95 16.76 -0.50
N THR A 268 -4.18 16.57 -1.80
CA THR A 268 -5.33 17.16 -2.51
C THR A 268 -6.64 16.69 -1.88
N LEU A 269 -6.78 15.39 -1.61
CA LEU A 269 -7.96 14.84 -0.93
C LEU A 269 -8.17 15.46 0.46
N TRP A 270 -7.10 15.61 1.25
CA TRP A 270 -7.16 16.26 2.56
C TRP A 270 -7.64 17.72 2.45
N THR A 271 -7.10 18.48 1.50
CA THR A 271 -7.48 19.89 1.26
C THR A 271 -8.94 19.99 0.86
N GLU A 272 -9.43 19.16 -0.09
CA GLU A 272 -10.83 19.16 -0.50
C GLU A 272 -11.77 18.82 0.66
N PHE A 273 -11.43 17.82 1.45
CA PHE A 273 -12.29 17.37 2.54
C PHE A 273 -12.35 18.36 3.72
N PHE A 274 -11.19 18.84 4.20
CA PHE A 274 -11.11 19.60 5.43
C PHE A 274 -11.09 21.11 5.21
N GLN A 275 -10.40 21.62 4.19
CA GLN A 275 -10.26 23.05 3.93
C GLN A 275 -11.39 23.57 3.06
N ASN A 276 -11.61 22.97 1.89
CA ASN A 276 -12.65 23.37 0.94
C ASN A 276 -14.03 22.88 1.36
N LYS A 277 -14.11 21.87 2.24
CA LYS A 277 -15.35 21.20 2.69
C LYS A 277 -16.17 20.65 1.51
N ASP A 278 -15.49 20.33 0.41
CA ASP A 278 -16.09 19.69 -0.75
C ASP A 278 -16.03 18.16 -0.62
N TRP A 279 -16.94 17.62 0.19
CA TRP A 279 -17.00 16.19 0.47
C TRP A 279 -17.29 15.33 -0.77
N PRO A 280 -18.16 15.74 -1.70
CA PRO A 280 -18.38 15.03 -2.96
C PRO A 280 -17.12 14.88 -3.80
N VAL A 281 -16.36 15.97 -4.03
CA VAL A 281 -15.11 15.94 -4.78
C VAL A 281 -14.05 15.11 -4.06
N ALA A 282 -13.85 15.31 -2.75
CA ALA A 282 -12.93 14.50 -1.95
C ALA A 282 -13.26 13.00 -2.03
N SER A 283 -14.56 12.66 -1.94
CA SER A 283 -15.01 11.27 -2.07
C SER A 283 -14.79 10.70 -3.48
N ALA A 284 -15.00 11.51 -4.52
CA ALA A 284 -14.74 11.10 -5.90
C ALA A 284 -13.24 10.86 -6.13
N VAL A 285 -12.36 11.70 -5.57
CA VAL A 285 -10.90 11.49 -5.55
C VAL A 285 -10.56 10.17 -4.84
N ALA A 286 -11.14 9.91 -3.67
CA ALA A 286 -10.88 8.67 -2.93
C ALA A 286 -11.30 7.42 -3.71
N ILE A 287 -12.48 7.43 -4.34
CA ILE A 287 -12.97 6.30 -5.16
C ILE A 287 -12.12 6.11 -6.41
N ALA A 288 -11.73 7.18 -7.09
CA ALA A 288 -10.84 7.09 -8.25
C ALA A 288 -9.47 6.50 -7.86
N LEU A 289 -8.90 6.94 -6.74
CA LEU A 289 -7.65 6.37 -6.22
C LEU A 289 -7.80 4.87 -5.89
N LEU A 290 -8.91 4.49 -5.23
CA LEU A 290 -9.22 3.09 -4.94
C LEU A 290 -9.23 2.23 -6.21
N VAL A 291 -9.92 2.70 -7.26
CA VAL A 291 -10.00 1.98 -8.55
C VAL A 291 -8.63 1.86 -9.21
N ILE A 292 -7.83 2.92 -9.21
CA ILE A 292 -6.47 2.92 -9.76
C ILE A 292 -5.59 1.91 -9.00
N LEU A 293 -5.67 1.88 -7.67
CA LEU A 293 -4.86 0.99 -6.84
C LEU A 293 -5.34 -0.48 -6.86
N LEU A 294 -6.60 -0.74 -7.21
CA LEU A 294 -7.08 -2.10 -7.43
C LEU A 294 -6.42 -2.78 -8.64
N ALA A 295 -6.07 -2.02 -9.68
CA ALA A 295 -5.46 -2.58 -10.90
C ALA A 295 -4.18 -3.40 -10.62
N PRO A 296 -3.14 -2.90 -9.93
CA PRO A 296 -1.94 -3.68 -9.64
C PRO A 296 -2.23 -4.91 -8.74
N ILE A 297 -3.20 -4.82 -7.84
CA ILE A 297 -3.61 -5.95 -6.98
C ILE A 297 -4.24 -7.06 -7.83
N LEU A 298 -5.16 -6.72 -8.71
CA LEU A 298 -5.83 -7.70 -9.58
C LEU A 298 -4.86 -8.34 -10.57
N ILE A 299 -3.93 -7.57 -11.14
CA ILE A 299 -2.87 -8.08 -12.02
C ILE A 299 -2.01 -9.08 -11.24
N TYR A 300 -1.57 -8.74 -10.03
CA TYR A 300 -0.77 -9.63 -9.19
C TYR A 300 -1.50 -10.94 -8.86
N GLN A 301 -2.76 -10.88 -8.43
CA GLN A 301 -3.57 -12.06 -8.14
C GLN A 301 -3.72 -12.97 -9.37
N HIS A 302 -3.99 -12.38 -10.55
CA HIS A 302 -4.12 -13.13 -11.78
C HIS A 302 -2.83 -13.85 -12.18
N LEU A 303 -1.68 -13.18 -12.01
CA LEU A 303 -0.37 -13.77 -12.28
C LEU A 303 -0.04 -14.91 -11.31
N GLN A 304 -0.40 -14.78 -10.02
CA GLN A 304 -0.19 -15.84 -9.03
C GLN A 304 -1.03 -17.09 -9.34
N VAL A 305 -2.30 -16.93 -9.69
CA VAL A 305 -3.18 -18.05 -10.04
C VAL A 305 -2.61 -18.82 -11.23
N ARG A 306 -2.20 -18.12 -12.29
CA ARG A 306 -1.57 -18.76 -13.46
C ARG A 306 -0.28 -19.51 -13.12
N ALA A 307 0.55 -18.99 -12.22
CA ALA A 307 1.77 -19.65 -11.79
C ALA A 307 1.52 -20.94 -11.00
N LEU A 308 0.36 -21.07 -10.35
CA LEU A 308 -0.06 -22.28 -9.64
C LEU A 308 -0.69 -23.33 -10.59
N GLU A 309 -1.32 -22.91 -11.68
CA GLU A 309 -1.93 -23.80 -12.68
C GLU A 309 -0.89 -24.49 -13.59
N VAL A 310 0.32 -23.94 -13.71
CA VAL A 310 1.43 -24.45 -14.54
C VAL A 310 2.33 -25.43 -13.76
N ARG A 311 2.12 -25.60 -12.46
CA ARG A 311 2.81 -26.58 -11.60
C ARG A 311 1.95 -27.81 -11.33
#